data_404fc0bb695c3d811c40a68bc38bb8cd
#
_entry.id   404fc0bb695c3d811c40a68bc38bb8cd
#
_cell.length_a   1.000
_cell.length_b   1.000
_cell.length_c   1.000
_cell.angle_alpha   90.00
_cell.angle_beta   90.00
_cell.angle_gamma   90.00
#
_symmetry.space_group_name_H-M   'P 1'
#
loop_
_entity.id
_entity.type
_entity.pdbx_description
1 polymer ?
#
loop_
_entity_poly.entity_id
_entity_poly.type
_entity_poly.pdbx_seq_one_letter_code
_entity_poly.pdbx_strand_id
1 'polypeptide(L)'
;ELIDLYATGNYYTDITIEEYKKTNRNIWNETDSQAQAGTWYCVEGSCQHLRQILKDNKFMGGILVDQFYDNPGKLSETIEMNLRRADGLMVFDIVHIIQKNLWKEIEKGMREGGAI
;
A
#
# COMPACT_ATOMS: atom_id res chain seq x y z
N GLU A 1 4.97 24.80 -8.23
CA GLU A 1 4.17 23.91 -7.38
C GLU A 1 4.16 24.36 -5.93
N LEU A 2 3.05 24.06 -5.25
CA LEU A 2 2.85 24.44 -3.86
C LEU A 2 3.05 23.30 -2.87
N ILE A 3 3.29 22.06 -3.37
CA ILE A 3 3.41 20.85 -2.54
C ILE A 3 4.71 20.14 -2.90
N ASP A 4 5.56 19.92 -1.90
CA ASP A 4 6.84 19.24 -2.05
C ASP A 4 6.74 17.73 -1.77
N LEU A 5 5.76 17.31 -0.95
CA LEU A 5 5.58 15.93 -0.53
C LEU A 5 4.10 15.63 -0.37
N TYR A 6 3.67 14.52 -0.95
CA TYR A 6 2.30 14.00 -0.82
C TYR A 6 2.28 12.83 0.14
N ALA A 7 1.32 12.79 1.05
CA ALA A 7 1.02 11.63 1.86
C ALA A 7 -0.28 11.02 1.34
N THR A 8 -0.22 9.77 0.89
CA THR A 8 -1.35 9.12 0.24
C THR A 8 -1.89 7.96 1.06
N GLY A 9 -3.19 7.74 1.01
CA GLY A 9 -3.84 6.66 1.72
C GLY A 9 -3.97 5.41 0.85
N ASN A 10 -2.95 4.57 0.83
CA ASN A 10 -2.96 3.32 0.07
C ASN A 10 -3.51 2.18 0.94
N TYR A 11 -4.72 2.38 1.50
CA TYR A 11 -5.33 1.54 2.53
C TYR A 11 -6.04 0.33 1.93
N TYR A 12 -5.29 -0.49 1.19
CA TYR A 12 -5.82 -1.67 0.53
C TYR A 12 -5.29 -2.94 1.16
N THR A 13 -6.14 -3.97 1.22
CA THR A 13 -5.77 -5.28 1.75
C THR A 13 -5.11 -6.18 0.71
N ASP A 14 -5.40 -5.97 -0.57
CA ASP A 14 -4.68 -6.63 -1.66
C ASP A 14 -3.38 -5.88 -1.96
N ILE A 15 -2.28 -6.60 -2.03
CA ILE A 15 -0.95 -6.00 -2.19
C ILE A 15 -0.59 -5.87 -3.66
N THR A 16 -0.70 -6.97 -4.43
CA THR A 16 -0.34 -6.98 -5.85
C THR A 16 -1.57 -6.84 -6.75
N ILE A 17 -1.33 -6.38 -7.97
CA ILE A 17 -2.37 -6.32 -9.00
C ILE A 17 -2.90 -7.73 -9.30
N GLU A 18 -2.02 -8.73 -9.32
CA GLU A 18 -2.41 -10.12 -9.54
C GLU A 18 -3.34 -10.61 -8.44
N GLU A 19 -3.00 -10.36 -7.18
CA GLU A 19 -3.84 -10.71 -6.03
C GLU A 19 -5.20 -10.04 -6.12
N TYR A 20 -5.23 -8.74 -6.42
CA TYR A 20 -6.48 -7.99 -6.59
C TYR A 20 -7.37 -8.59 -7.68
N LYS A 21 -6.80 -8.91 -8.83
CA LYS A 21 -7.56 -9.50 -9.94
C LYS A 21 -8.15 -10.87 -9.58
N LYS A 22 -7.42 -11.69 -8.84
CA LYS A 22 -7.94 -12.97 -8.36
C LYS A 22 -9.09 -12.81 -7.39
N THR A 23 -8.97 -11.88 -6.44
CA THR A 23 -9.98 -11.63 -5.40
C THR A 23 -11.26 -11.03 -5.99
N ASN A 24 -11.14 -10.19 -7.01
CA ASN A 24 -12.22 -9.35 -7.51
C ASN A 24 -12.72 -9.74 -8.91
N ARG A 25 -12.25 -10.85 -9.49
CA ARG A 25 -12.56 -11.19 -10.87
C ARG A 25 -14.07 -11.40 -11.15
N ASN A 26 -14.86 -11.72 -10.13
CA ASN A 26 -16.31 -11.87 -10.27
C ASN A 26 -17.05 -10.54 -10.19
N ILE A 27 -16.40 -9.49 -9.76
CA ILE A 27 -16.96 -8.15 -9.62
C ILE A 27 -16.64 -7.30 -10.84
N TRP A 28 -15.45 -7.49 -11.42
CA TRP A 28 -14.93 -6.68 -12.50
C TRP A 28 -14.88 -7.47 -13.80
N ASN A 29 -15.45 -6.91 -14.86
CA ASN A 29 -15.28 -7.41 -16.21
C ASN A 29 -13.98 -6.84 -16.78
N GLU A 30 -13.06 -7.70 -17.18
CA GLU A 30 -11.72 -7.30 -17.65
C GLU A 30 -11.75 -6.43 -18.92
N THR A 31 -12.85 -6.48 -19.67
CA THR A 31 -13.00 -5.64 -20.87
C THR A 31 -13.54 -4.25 -20.56
N ASP A 32 -13.95 -4.01 -19.32
CA ASP A 32 -14.49 -2.74 -18.89
C ASP A 32 -13.36 -1.78 -18.54
N SER A 33 -13.49 -0.51 -18.96
CA SER A 33 -12.55 0.54 -18.57
C SER A 33 -12.51 0.74 -17.05
N GLN A 34 -13.62 0.47 -16.36
CA GLN A 34 -13.70 0.51 -14.91
C GLN A 34 -12.87 -0.60 -14.26
N ALA A 35 -12.85 -1.79 -14.87
CA ALA A 35 -12.02 -2.89 -14.39
C ALA A 35 -10.53 -2.56 -14.50
N GLN A 36 -10.12 -1.89 -15.56
CA GLN A 36 -8.74 -1.42 -15.69
C GLN A 36 -8.40 -0.37 -14.63
N ALA A 37 -9.28 0.58 -14.40
CA ALA A 37 -9.14 1.56 -13.34
C ALA A 37 -9.12 0.88 -11.96
N GLY A 38 -9.90 -0.19 -11.79
CA GLY A 38 -9.99 -0.93 -10.53
C GLY A 38 -8.67 -1.52 -10.05
N THR A 39 -7.69 -1.73 -10.91
CA THR A 39 -6.36 -2.20 -10.48
C THR A 39 -5.68 -1.21 -9.54
N TRP A 40 -6.17 0.01 -9.45
CA TRP A 40 -5.67 1.00 -8.48
C TRP A 40 -6.06 0.65 -7.03
N TYR A 41 -7.00 -0.25 -6.82
CA TYR A 41 -7.50 -0.61 -5.49
C TYR A 41 -6.67 -1.73 -4.85
N CYS A 42 -5.37 -1.72 -5.10
CA CYS A 42 -4.38 -2.51 -4.40
C CYS A 42 -3.12 -1.66 -4.17
N VAL A 43 -2.24 -2.12 -3.30
CA VAL A 43 -1.05 -1.33 -2.93
C VAL A 43 -0.16 -1.06 -4.16
N GLU A 44 0.16 -2.12 -4.90
CA GLU A 44 1.00 -1.99 -6.11
C GLU A 44 0.37 -1.07 -7.15
N GLY A 45 -0.90 -1.32 -7.49
CA GLY A 45 -1.59 -0.54 -8.51
C GLY A 45 -1.78 0.91 -8.13
N SER A 46 -2.10 1.19 -6.86
CA SER A 46 -2.25 2.57 -6.39
C SER A 46 -0.92 3.32 -6.42
N CYS A 47 0.18 2.68 -6.04
CA CYS A 47 1.51 3.30 -6.13
C CYS A 47 1.91 3.59 -7.57
N GLN A 48 1.65 2.65 -8.50
CA GLN A 48 1.93 2.87 -9.93
C GLN A 48 1.13 4.04 -10.49
N HIS A 49 -0.16 4.09 -10.15
CA HIS A 49 -1.03 5.17 -10.58
C HIS A 49 -0.58 6.53 -10.05
N LEU A 50 -0.25 6.59 -8.77
CA LEU A 50 0.28 7.81 -8.14
C LEU A 50 1.58 8.26 -8.80
N ARG A 51 2.47 7.35 -9.11
CA ARG A 51 3.73 7.70 -9.78
C ARG A 51 3.48 8.30 -11.16
N GLN A 52 2.51 7.78 -11.90
CA GLN A 52 2.13 8.33 -13.21
C GLN A 52 1.57 9.75 -13.11
N ILE A 53 0.74 10.01 -12.10
CA ILE A 53 0.12 11.34 -11.89
C ILE A 53 1.14 12.34 -11.33
N LEU A 54 1.88 11.94 -10.30
CA LEU A 54 2.77 12.82 -9.55
C LEU A 54 4.13 13.00 -10.22
N LYS A 55 4.49 12.11 -11.14
CA LYS A 55 5.76 12.13 -11.88
C LYS A 55 6.96 12.17 -10.92
N ASP A 56 7.73 13.27 -10.93
CA ASP A 56 8.92 13.43 -10.09
C ASP A 56 8.61 13.94 -8.69
N ASN A 57 7.36 14.28 -8.41
CA ASN A 57 6.97 14.70 -7.06
C ASN A 57 7.01 13.50 -6.11
N LYS A 58 7.44 13.76 -4.89
CA LYS A 58 7.59 12.71 -3.89
C LYS A 58 6.28 12.40 -3.19
N PHE A 59 6.05 11.11 -2.91
CA PHE A 59 4.91 10.70 -2.10
C PHE A 59 5.28 9.61 -1.11
N MET A 60 4.61 9.61 0.03
CA MET A 60 4.67 8.55 1.02
C MET A 60 3.43 7.68 0.89
N GLY A 61 3.62 6.36 0.77
CA GLY A 61 2.53 5.41 0.82
C GLY A 61 2.01 5.26 2.24
N GLY A 62 0.69 5.41 2.42
CA GLY A 62 0.05 5.27 3.72
C GLY A 62 -0.48 3.88 3.95
N ILE A 63 -0.35 3.39 5.18
CA ILE A 63 -0.85 2.08 5.60
C ILE A 63 -1.77 2.26 6.81
N LEU A 64 -2.92 1.59 6.79
CA LEU A 64 -3.84 1.53 7.91
C LEU A 64 -3.65 0.20 8.63
N VAL A 65 -3.01 0.25 9.79
CA VAL A 65 -2.55 -0.94 10.52
C VAL A 65 -3.69 -1.85 10.96
N ASP A 66 -4.84 -1.30 11.32
CA ASP A 66 -5.97 -2.09 11.81
C ASP A 66 -6.54 -3.06 10.76
N GLN A 67 -6.26 -2.84 9.47
CA GLN A 67 -6.65 -3.76 8.42
C GLN A 67 -5.92 -5.11 8.49
N PHE A 68 -4.84 -5.20 9.27
CA PHE A 68 -3.96 -6.38 9.32
C PHE A 68 -3.99 -7.11 10.66
N TYR A 69 -4.95 -6.82 11.53
CA TYR A 69 -5.04 -7.47 12.85
C TYR A 69 -5.18 -8.99 12.74
N ASP A 70 -5.92 -9.47 11.74
CA ASP A 70 -6.13 -10.90 11.53
C ASP A 70 -5.02 -11.56 10.70
N ASN A 71 -4.15 -10.77 10.09
CA ASN A 71 -3.05 -11.27 9.28
C ASN A 71 -1.83 -10.35 9.37
N PRO A 72 -1.09 -10.39 10.49
CA PRO A 72 0.06 -9.50 10.70
C PRO A 72 1.20 -9.67 9.68
N GLY A 73 1.37 -10.87 9.14
CA GLY A 73 2.37 -11.12 8.09
C GLY A 73 2.13 -10.27 6.85
N LYS A 74 0.87 -10.03 6.54
CA LYS A 74 0.49 -9.19 5.40
C LYS A 74 0.84 -7.71 5.61
N LEU A 75 0.92 -7.26 6.86
CA LEU A 75 1.41 -5.92 7.20
C LEU A 75 2.86 -5.74 6.74
N SER A 76 3.74 -6.70 7.02
CA SER A 76 5.13 -6.65 6.57
C SER A 76 5.25 -6.57 5.05
N GLU A 77 4.48 -7.39 4.33
CA GLU A 77 4.44 -7.40 2.87
C GLU A 77 3.94 -6.07 2.29
N THR A 78 2.93 -5.48 2.92
CA THR A 78 2.38 -4.18 2.51
C THR A 78 3.40 -3.06 2.71
N ILE A 79 4.12 -3.07 3.82
CA ILE A 79 5.20 -2.12 4.08
C ILE A 79 6.29 -2.25 3.03
N GLU A 80 6.73 -3.48 2.75
CA GLU A 80 7.73 -3.76 1.73
C GLU A 80 7.32 -3.20 0.36
N MET A 81 6.08 -3.48 -0.06
CA MET A 81 5.57 -2.99 -1.36
C MET A 81 5.55 -1.47 -1.42
N ASN A 82 5.07 -0.80 -0.37
CA ASN A 82 5.07 0.67 -0.33
C ASN A 82 6.48 1.24 -0.43
N LEU A 83 7.43 0.69 0.32
CA LEU A 83 8.82 1.17 0.31
C LEU A 83 9.52 0.94 -1.03
N ARG A 84 9.15 -0.11 -1.76
CA ARG A 84 9.69 -0.38 -3.09
C ARG A 84 9.12 0.55 -4.16
N ARG A 85 7.91 1.06 -3.97
CA ARG A 85 7.17 1.80 -5.00
C ARG A 85 7.01 3.28 -4.70
N ALA A 86 6.93 3.66 -3.42
CA ALA A 86 6.81 5.04 -2.98
C ALA A 86 8.18 5.59 -2.56
N ASP A 87 8.23 6.88 -2.25
CA ASP A 87 9.45 7.52 -1.76
C ASP A 87 9.61 7.41 -0.25
N GLY A 88 8.56 7.03 0.45
CA GLY A 88 8.56 6.85 1.89
C GLY A 88 7.29 6.17 2.37
N LEU A 89 7.15 6.08 3.67
CA LEU A 89 6.08 5.33 4.32
C LEU A 89 5.46 6.16 5.44
N MET A 90 4.13 6.12 5.52
CA MET A 90 3.36 6.63 6.65
C MET A 90 2.52 5.49 7.21
N VAL A 91 2.71 5.18 8.48
CA VAL A 91 1.96 4.10 9.15
C VAL A 91 0.95 4.71 10.11
N PHE A 92 -0.31 4.41 9.92
CA PHE A 92 -1.42 4.92 10.71
C PHE A 92 -2.04 3.79 11.53
N ASP A 93 -1.98 3.73 12.85
CA ASP A 93 -1.28 4.66 13.71
C ASP A 93 -0.60 3.93 14.87
N ILE A 94 0.13 4.65 15.71
CA ILE A 94 0.92 4.09 16.80
C ILE A 94 0.07 3.38 17.86
N VAL A 95 -1.15 3.84 18.09
CA VAL A 95 -2.05 3.22 19.08
C VAL A 95 -2.36 1.76 18.68
N HIS A 96 -2.67 1.51 17.43
CA HIS A 96 -2.94 0.17 16.90
C HIS A 96 -1.68 -0.71 16.95
N ILE A 97 -0.51 -0.14 16.66
CA ILE A 97 0.77 -0.84 16.72
C ILE A 97 1.05 -1.32 18.14
N ILE A 98 0.86 -0.45 19.12
CA ILE A 98 1.08 -0.75 20.54
C ILE A 98 0.06 -1.79 21.04
N GLN A 99 -1.22 -1.58 20.77
CA GLN A 99 -2.29 -2.47 21.24
C GLN A 99 -2.14 -3.90 20.77
N LYS A 100 -1.68 -4.09 19.54
CA LYS A 100 -1.53 -5.42 18.91
C LYS A 100 -0.09 -5.90 18.86
N ASN A 101 0.85 -5.13 19.40
CA ASN A 101 2.29 -5.47 19.43
C ASN A 101 2.83 -5.85 18.04
N LEU A 102 2.67 -4.95 17.07
CA LEU A 102 3.01 -5.19 15.67
C LEU A 102 4.40 -4.68 15.27
N TRP A 103 5.25 -4.37 16.24
CA TRP A 103 6.58 -3.80 15.99
C TRP A 103 7.47 -4.72 15.14
N LYS A 104 7.38 -6.04 15.34
CA LYS A 104 8.20 -7.01 14.59
C LYS A 104 7.83 -7.03 13.12
N GLU A 105 6.54 -6.96 12.82
CA GLU A 105 6.03 -6.95 11.46
C GLU A 105 6.43 -5.68 10.73
N ILE A 106 6.40 -4.54 11.44
CA ILE A 106 6.84 -3.26 10.89
C ILE A 106 8.35 -3.28 10.62
N GLU A 107 9.15 -3.71 11.58
CA GLU A 107 10.60 -3.83 11.41
C GLU A 107 10.95 -4.73 10.22
N LYS A 108 10.29 -5.89 10.13
CA LYS A 108 10.50 -6.83 9.03
C LYS A 108 10.20 -6.20 7.68
N GLY A 109 9.04 -5.55 7.55
CA GLY A 109 8.65 -4.88 6.31
C GLY A 109 9.62 -3.76 5.93
N MET A 110 10.07 -2.99 6.90
CA MET A 110 11.04 -1.92 6.66
C MET A 110 12.41 -2.46 6.23
N ARG A 111 12.84 -3.56 6.82
CA ARG A 111 14.10 -4.22 6.47
C ARG A 111 14.04 -4.81 5.07
N GLU A 112 12.99 -5.54 4.75
CA GLU A 112 12.79 -6.15 3.43
C GLU A 112 12.56 -5.12 2.34
N GLY A 113 11.97 -3.98 2.68
CA GLY A 113 11.78 -2.85 1.78
C GLY A 113 12.99 -1.94 1.61
N GLY A 114 14.08 -2.21 2.35
CA GLY A 114 15.32 -1.47 2.22
C GLY A 114 15.41 -0.18 3.01
N ALA A 115 14.49 0.07 3.96
CA ALA A 115 14.50 1.29 4.77
C ALA A 115 15.49 1.22 5.95
N ILE A 116 15.80 0.01 6.39
CA ILE A 116 16.78 -0.23 7.45
C ILE A 116 17.65 -1.44 7.17
#